data_2b10619d11d455f3cd096c06f81659c0
#
_entry.id   2b10619d11d455f3cd096c06f81659c0
#
_cell.length_a   1.000
_cell.length_b   1.000
_cell.length_c   1.000
_cell.angle_alpha   90.00
_cell.angle_beta   90.00
_cell.angle_gamma   90.00
#
_symmetry.space_group_name_H-M   'P 1'
#
loop_
_entity.id
_entity.type
_entity.pdbx_description
1 polymer ?
#
loop_
_entity_poly.entity_id
_entity_poly.type
_entity_poly.pdbx_seq_one_letter_code
_entity_poly.pdbx_strand_id
1 'polypeptide(L)'
;WIQRQLDALASPLSPAILILALLVLGVARRARRDQRPLRSFAWRMLVATAIVGHLFPLCWGWSYWRPSVLARQKISSEPPTRAELEATGVLLGQAVNRAWLTWPEDPDWHDLDRRVDAAVLTFLEEEGLGEAAHSSRIRFLPSGVMFVGGWTGVTIPWTTEGWVDPAVDPRILPVCIAHEKAHQAGFARESDANLIAFLALLRSPDRDLRYAALFDLAPVFGAEVKVPVVLAPAVQEDLNQAVAREKEARVEVVEETTTAVYDSYLKANAVEPGIGDYDAVALRVQAWLRAHPEDWARLEAIARGE
;
A
#
# COMPACT_ATOMS: atom_id res chain seq x y z
N TRP A 1 -10.84 -16.29 8.52
CA TRP A 1 -10.81 -17.75 8.65
C TRP A 1 -10.57 -18.43 7.31
N ILE A 2 -11.32 -18.09 6.25
CA ILE A 2 -11.15 -18.65 4.89
C ILE A 2 -9.72 -18.43 4.40
N GLN A 3 -9.18 -17.22 4.56
CA GLN A 3 -7.83 -16.88 4.12
C GLN A 3 -6.76 -17.75 4.82
N ARG A 4 -6.86 -17.93 6.14
CA ARG A 4 -5.94 -18.83 6.88
C ARG A 4 -5.98 -20.26 6.36
N GLN A 5 -7.15 -20.74 5.92
CA GLN A 5 -7.25 -22.07 5.33
C GLN A 5 -6.60 -22.13 3.94
N LEU A 6 -6.73 -21.07 3.15
CA LEU A 6 -6.09 -20.98 1.83
C LEU A 6 -4.57 -20.89 1.95
N ASP A 7 -4.06 -20.13 2.91
CA ASP A 7 -2.62 -20.02 3.21
C ASP A 7 -2.06 -21.36 3.73
N ALA A 8 -2.81 -22.08 4.56
CA ALA A 8 -2.43 -23.38 5.10
C ALA A 8 -2.33 -24.48 4.03
N LEU A 9 -2.99 -24.32 2.87
CA LEU A 9 -2.85 -25.24 1.75
C LEU A 9 -1.47 -25.18 1.09
N ALA A 10 -0.58 -24.27 1.54
CA ALA A 10 0.81 -24.13 1.10
C ALA A 10 0.97 -24.19 -0.44
N SER A 11 -0.08 -23.79 -1.17
CA SER A 11 -0.08 -23.84 -2.62
C SER A 11 0.83 -22.75 -3.17
N PRO A 12 1.80 -23.07 -4.04
CA PRO A 12 2.56 -22.06 -4.78
C PRO A 12 1.66 -21.28 -5.75
N LEU A 13 0.47 -21.78 -6.02
CA LEU A 13 -0.49 -21.13 -6.91
C LEU A 13 -1.40 -20.18 -6.13
N SER A 14 -1.57 -18.98 -6.68
CA SER A 14 -2.53 -18.02 -6.16
C SER A 14 -3.94 -18.59 -6.17
N PRO A 15 -4.67 -18.57 -5.04
CA PRO A 15 -6.10 -18.88 -5.01
C PRO A 15 -6.90 -18.07 -6.02
N ALA A 16 -6.60 -16.79 -6.21
CA ALA A 16 -7.26 -15.95 -7.21
C ALA A 16 -7.04 -16.47 -8.63
N ILE A 17 -5.80 -16.80 -8.99
CA ILE A 17 -5.48 -17.39 -10.31
C ILE A 17 -6.16 -18.73 -10.47
N LEU A 18 -6.17 -19.59 -9.45
CA LEU A 18 -6.84 -20.87 -9.50
C LEU A 18 -8.35 -20.74 -9.71
N ILE A 19 -9.00 -19.85 -8.95
CA ILE A 19 -10.44 -19.57 -9.10
C ILE A 19 -10.74 -19.06 -10.50
N LEU A 20 -9.94 -18.12 -11.02
CA LEU A 20 -10.09 -17.60 -12.38
C LEU A 20 -9.92 -18.70 -13.43
N ALA A 21 -8.89 -19.53 -13.30
CA ALA A 21 -8.65 -20.64 -14.22
C ALA A 21 -9.81 -21.66 -14.22
N LEU A 22 -10.31 -22.02 -13.04
CA LEU A 22 -11.46 -22.92 -12.91
C LEU A 22 -12.74 -22.34 -13.50
N LEU A 23 -12.97 -21.02 -13.30
CA LEU A 23 -14.10 -20.30 -13.87
C LEU A 23 -14.04 -20.29 -15.40
N VAL A 24 -12.89 -19.90 -15.97
CA VAL A 24 -12.67 -19.88 -17.43
C VAL A 24 -12.83 -21.28 -18.02
N LEU A 25 -12.22 -22.29 -17.39
CA LEU A 25 -12.32 -23.68 -17.84
C LEU A 25 -13.76 -24.20 -17.79
N GLY A 26 -14.49 -23.91 -16.71
CA GLY A 26 -15.89 -24.26 -16.54
C GLY A 26 -16.78 -23.63 -17.61
N VAL A 27 -16.59 -22.32 -17.85
CA VAL A 27 -17.30 -21.59 -18.90
C VAL A 27 -16.97 -22.13 -20.29
N ALA A 28 -15.69 -22.40 -20.57
CA ALA A 28 -15.26 -22.95 -21.85
C ALA A 28 -15.84 -24.35 -22.12
N ARG A 29 -15.79 -25.24 -21.10
CA ARG A 29 -16.39 -26.59 -21.21
C ARG A 29 -17.90 -26.53 -21.48
N ARG A 30 -18.60 -25.64 -20.81
CA ARG A 30 -20.04 -25.47 -21.01
C ARG A 30 -20.36 -24.91 -22.38
N ALA A 31 -19.62 -23.90 -22.82
CA ALA A 31 -19.80 -23.24 -24.14
C ALA A 31 -19.57 -24.21 -25.31
N ARG A 32 -18.62 -25.16 -25.18
CA ARG A 32 -18.32 -26.16 -26.21
C ARG A 32 -19.52 -27.09 -26.53
N ARG A 33 -20.51 -27.14 -25.64
CA ARG A 33 -21.73 -27.97 -25.84
C ARG A 33 -22.81 -27.21 -26.61
N ASP A 34 -22.61 -25.94 -26.88
CA ASP A 34 -23.60 -25.08 -27.56
C ASP A 34 -23.36 -25.05 -29.08
N GLN A 35 -24.39 -24.81 -29.87
CA GLN A 35 -24.28 -24.71 -31.32
C GLN A 35 -23.41 -23.55 -31.81
N ARG A 36 -23.23 -22.53 -30.99
CA ARG A 36 -22.38 -21.33 -31.26
C ARG A 36 -21.39 -21.12 -30.12
N PRO A 37 -20.32 -21.92 -30.02
CA PRO A 37 -19.50 -21.98 -28.82
C PRO A 37 -18.81 -20.65 -28.47
N LEU A 38 -18.29 -19.89 -29.44
CA LEU A 38 -17.65 -18.61 -29.20
C LEU A 38 -18.62 -17.57 -28.64
N ARG A 39 -19.83 -17.47 -29.20
CA ARG A 39 -20.86 -16.54 -28.71
C ARG A 39 -21.32 -16.93 -27.30
N SER A 40 -21.51 -18.22 -27.08
CA SER A 40 -21.87 -18.73 -25.75
C SER A 40 -20.78 -18.48 -24.72
N PHE A 41 -19.51 -18.66 -25.09
CA PHE A 41 -18.38 -18.34 -24.23
C PHE A 41 -18.37 -16.85 -23.87
N ALA A 42 -18.42 -15.97 -24.87
CA ALA A 42 -18.41 -14.52 -24.65
C ALA A 42 -19.56 -14.06 -23.74
N TRP A 43 -20.78 -14.56 -23.99
CA TRP A 43 -21.94 -14.25 -23.17
C TRP A 43 -21.77 -14.72 -21.70
N ARG A 44 -21.29 -15.97 -21.50
CA ARG A 44 -21.07 -16.50 -20.15
C ARG A 44 -19.96 -15.78 -19.41
N MET A 45 -18.90 -15.38 -20.10
CA MET A 45 -17.86 -14.55 -19.52
C MET A 45 -18.40 -13.19 -19.11
N LEU A 46 -19.21 -12.53 -19.96
CA LEU A 46 -19.86 -11.26 -19.61
C LEU A 46 -20.75 -11.41 -18.37
N VAL A 47 -21.55 -12.45 -18.29
CA VAL A 47 -22.39 -12.73 -17.10
C VAL A 47 -21.53 -12.99 -15.86
N ALA A 48 -20.46 -13.77 -15.97
CA ALA A 48 -19.55 -14.05 -14.86
C ALA A 48 -18.87 -12.76 -14.37
N THR A 49 -18.39 -11.92 -15.27
CA THR A 49 -17.80 -10.61 -14.95
C THR A 49 -18.83 -9.69 -14.27
N ALA A 50 -20.07 -9.67 -14.78
CA ALA A 50 -21.13 -8.89 -14.14
C ALA A 50 -21.45 -9.37 -12.73
N ILE A 51 -21.52 -10.69 -12.50
CA ILE A 51 -21.72 -11.26 -11.16
C ILE A 51 -20.57 -10.86 -10.23
N VAL A 52 -19.32 -11.04 -10.66
CA VAL A 52 -18.13 -10.65 -9.88
C VAL A 52 -18.18 -9.15 -9.57
N GLY A 53 -18.49 -8.31 -10.57
CA GLY A 53 -18.63 -6.87 -10.37
C GLY A 53 -19.72 -6.47 -9.36
N HIS A 54 -20.86 -7.19 -9.34
CA HIS A 54 -21.92 -6.94 -8.36
C HIS A 54 -21.60 -7.48 -6.96
N LEU A 55 -20.79 -8.55 -6.87
CA LEU A 55 -20.34 -9.06 -5.58
C LEU A 55 -19.24 -8.17 -4.95
N PHE A 56 -18.52 -7.40 -5.76
CA PHE A 56 -17.44 -6.53 -5.28
C PHE A 56 -17.90 -5.57 -4.18
N PRO A 57 -18.98 -4.78 -4.33
CA PRO A 57 -19.46 -3.91 -3.26
C PRO A 57 -19.75 -4.67 -1.96
N LEU A 58 -20.21 -5.91 -2.04
CA LEU A 58 -20.54 -6.73 -0.88
C LEU A 58 -19.30 -7.30 -0.17
N CYS A 59 -18.24 -7.60 -0.91
CA CYS A 59 -17.02 -8.20 -0.34
C CYS A 59 -16.00 -7.14 0.09
N TRP A 60 -15.93 -6.01 -0.62
CA TRP A 60 -14.89 -5.01 -0.42
C TRP A 60 -15.42 -3.57 -0.36
N GLY A 61 -16.38 -3.20 -1.18
CA GLY A 61 -16.88 -1.84 -1.31
C GLY A 61 -17.36 -1.22 0.00
N TRP A 62 -17.87 -2.02 0.93
CA TRP A 62 -18.22 -1.58 2.28
C TRP A 62 -17.04 -1.01 3.06
N SER A 63 -15.82 -1.43 2.76
CA SER A 63 -14.62 -0.96 3.44
C SER A 63 -14.34 0.53 3.17
N TYR A 64 -14.80 1.07 2.03
CA TYR A 64 -14.68 2.51 1.74
C TYR A 64 -15.60 3.39 2.59
N TRP A 65 -16.67 2.81 3.16
CA TRP A 65 -17.63 3.54 3.99
C TRP A 65 -17.24 3.50 5.48
N ARG A 66 -16.21 2.76 5.82
CA ARG A 66 -15.67 2.76 7.19
C ARG A 66 -15.08 4.15 7.49
N PRO A 67 -15.24 4.65 8.73
CA PRO A 67 -14.55 5.87 9.14
C PRO A 67 -13.03 5.73 8.93
N SER A 68 -12.38 6.82 8.53
CA SER A 68 -10.92 6.83 8.38
C SER A 68 -10.21 6.53 9.70
N VAL A 69 -8.93 6.15 9.63
CA VAL A 69 -8.09 5.90 10.81
C VAL A 69 -8.14 7.10 11.76
N LEU A 70 -7.97 8.32 11.26
CA LEU A 70 -8.02 9.53 12.09
C LEU A 70 -9.38 9.71 12.77
N ALA A 71 -10.48 9.45 12.04
CA ALA A 71 -11.83 9.56 12.62
C ALA A 71 -12.08 8.50 13.69
N ARG A 72 -11.59 7.27 13.52
CA ARG A 72 -11.69 6.20 14.51
C ARG A 72 -10.90 6.52 15.78
N GLN A 73 -9.75 7.15 15.63
CA GLN A 73 -8.89 7.61 16.73
C GLN A 73 -9.34 8.97 17.31
N LYS A 74 -10.43 9.55 16.80
CA LYS A 74 -10.96 10.85 17.22
C LYS A 74 -9.94 11.98 17.11
N ILE A 75 -9.02 11.87 16.15
CA ILE A 75 -8.00 12.89 15.89
C ILE A 75 -8.64 14.06 15.17
N SER A 76 -8.34 15.27 15.62
CA SER A 76 -8.86 16.50 15.05
C SER A 76 -8.41 16.66 13.59
N SER A 77 -9.36 17.05 12.74
CA SER A 77 -9.12 17.43 11.35
C SER A 77 -8.75 18.92 11.18
N GLU A 78 -8.45 19.61 12.28
CA GLU A 78 -8.03 21.01 12.21
C GLU A 78 -6.78 21.16 11.35
N PRO A 79 -6.81 22.06 10.36
CA PRO A 79 -5.66 22.27 9.49
C PRO A 79 -4.41 22.64 10.29
N PRO A 80 -3.24 22.04 9.96
CA PRO A 80 -2.00 22.41 10.62
C PRO A 80 -1.55 23.81 10.21
N THR A 81 -0.86 24.47 11.11
CA THR A 81 -0.18 25.73 10.82
C THR A 81 1.04 25.51 9.93
N ARG A 82 1.44 26.54 9.20
CA ARG A 82 2.65 26.49 8.39
C ARG A 82 3.90 26.15 9.22
N ALA A 83 3.99 26.71 10.44
CA ALA A 83 5.11 26.44 11.34
C ALA A 83 5.18 24.96 11.79
N GLU A 84 4.05 24.34 12.05
CA GLU A 84 4.01 22.91 12.38
C GLU A 84 4.48 22.05 11.20
N LEU A 85 4.03 22.35 9.98
CA LEU A 85 4.45 21.63 8.77
C LEU A 85 5.96 21.80 8.52
N GLU A 86 6.50 22.99 8.71
CA GLU A 86 7.94 23.26 8.57
C GLU A 86 8.75 22.50 9.63
N ALA A 87 8.30 22.50 10.89
CA ALA A 87 8.95 21.74 11.95
C ALA A 87 8.98 20.23 11.64
N THR A 88 7.87 19.68 11.17
CA THR A 88 7.78 18.27 10.75
C THR A 88 8.69 17.98 9.56
N GLY A 89 8.72 18.86 8.54
CA GLY A 89 9.61 18.71 7.39
C GLY A 89 11.09 18.69 7.77
N VAL A 90 11.50 19.57 8.68
CA VAL A 90 12.88 19.60 9.22
C VAL A 90 13.18 18.30 9.96
N LEU A 91 12.27 17.84 10.82
CA LEU A 91 12.46 16.64 11.63
C LEU A 91 12.54 15.37 10.75
N LEU A 92 11.66 15.24 9.75
CA LEU A 92 11.70 14.14 8.78
C LEU A 92 13.01 14.11 8.00
N GLY A 93 13.50 15.29 7.55
CA GLY A 93 14.79 15.41 6.87
C GLY A 93 15.96 14.97 7.75
N GLN A 94 15.98 15.39 9.01
CA GLN A 94 17.00 14.96 9.97
C GLN A 94 16.93 13.45 10.26
N ALA A 95 15.72 12.93 10.47
CA ALA A 95 15.50 11.52 10.77
C ALA A 95 15.91 10.61 9.62
N VAL A 96 15.52 10.91 8.37
CA VAL A 96 15.90 10.09 7.21
C VAL A 96 17.40 10.14 6.96
N ASN A 97 18.03 11.32 7.06
CA ASN A 97 19.47 11.47 6.89
C ASN A 97 20.26 10.66 7.95
N ARG A 98 19.75 10.63 9.18
CA ARG A 98 20.39 9.89 10.26
C ARG A 98 20.16 8.38 10.13
N ALA A 99 18.94 7.97 9.76
CA ALA A 99 18.61 6.57 9.54
C ALA A 99 19.42 5.98 8.38
N TRP A 100 19.71 6.75 7.34
CA TRP A 100 20.58 6.33 6.24
C TRP A 100 21.97 5.89 6.70
N LEU A 101 22.57 6.58 7.67
CA LEU A 101 23.86 6.22 8.23
C LEU A 101 23.86 4.85 8.94
N THR A 102 22.69 4.34 9.27
CA THR A 102 22.51 3.04 9.95
C THR A 102 21.89 1.98 9.03
N TRP A 103 21.67 2.32 7.73
CA TRP A 103 21.19 1.37 6.74
C TRP A 103 22.22 0.25 6.55
N PRO A 104 21.82 -1.01 6.64
CA PRO A 104 22.72 -2.13 6.43
C PRO A 104 23.15 -2.22 4.96
N GLU A 105 24.43 -2.57 4.69
CA GLU A 105 24.93 -2.78 3.33
C GLU A 105 24.19 -3.93 2.62
N ASP A 106 23.80 -4.96 3.40
CA ASP A 106 23.04 -6.13 2.91
C ASP A 106 21.82 -6.36 3.81
N PRO A 107 20.67 -5.73 3.51
CA PRO A 107 19.45 -5.94 4.27
C PRO A 107 18.96 -7.38 4.17
N ASP A 108 18.48 -7.94 5.29
CA ASP A 108 17.87 -9.28 5.30
C ASP A 108 16.45 -9.23 4.67
N TRP A 109 16.38 -9.62 3.41
CA TRP A 109 15.12 -9.70 2.66
C TRP A 109 14.39 -11.03 2.80
N HIS A 110 15.01 -12.07 3.38
CA HIS A 110 14.43 -13.41 3.45
C HIS A 110 13.11 -13.45 4.22
N ASP A 111 13.04 -12.68 5.30
CA ASP A 111 11.88 -12.63 6.19
C ASP A 111 11.12 -11.31 6.10
N LEU A 112 11.34 -10.51 5.04
CA LEU A 112 10.78 -9.18 4.91
C LEU A 112 9.25 -9.15 5.08
N ASP A 113 8.54 -10.02 4.36
CA ASP A 113 7.08 -10.12 4.46
C ASP A 113 6.61 -10.38 5.91
N ARG A 114 7.27 -11.30 6.62
CA ARG A 114 6.94 -11.64 8.01
C ARG A 114 7.24 -10.48 8.96
N ARG A 115 8.36 -9.78 8.79
CA ARG A 115 8.75 -8.64 9.63
C ARG A 115 7.80 -7.45 9.44
N VAL A 116 7.46 -7.14 8.20
CA VAL A 116 6.49 -6.10 7.86
C VAL A 116 5.11 -6.47 8.39
N ASP A 117 4.69 -7.73 8.23
CA ASP A 117 3.43 -8.23 8.78
C ASP A 117 3.34 -8.03 10.29
N ALA A 118 4.40 -8.43 11.01
CA ALA A 118 4.47 -8.24 12.45
C ALA A 118 4.37 -6.76 12.84
N ALA A 119 5.06 -5.86 12.12
CA ALA A 119 5.00 -4.43 12.37
C ALA A 119 3.58 -3.86 12.17
N VAL A 120 2.92 -4.22 11.06
CA VAL A 120 1.56 -3.75 10.76
C VAL A 120 0.54 -4.29 11.77
N LEU A 121 0.59 -5.58 12.10
CA LEU A 121 -0.34 -6.17 13.06
C LEU A 121 -0.13 -5.62 14.46
N THR A 122 1.13 -5.44 14.91
CA THR A 122 1.44 -4.83 16.21
C THR A 122 0.89 -3.41 16.28
N PHE A 123 1.13 -2.58 15.27
CA PHE A 123 0.58 -1.23 15.20
C PHE A 123 -0.94 -1.21 15.30
N LEU A 124 -1.62 -2.06 14.52
CA LEU A 124 -3.08 -2.12 14.52
C LEU A 124 -3.65 -2.61 15.86
N GLU A 125 -2.96 -3.50 16.55
CA GLU A 125 -3.33 -3.99 17.88
C GLU A 125 -3.14 -2.89 18.93
N GLU A 126 -1.98 -2.22 18.96
CA GLU A 126 -1.67 -1.12 19.88
C GLU A 126 -2.69 0.03 19.78
N GLU A 127 -3.12 0.35 18.55
CA GLU A 127 -4.10 1.42 18.30
C GLU A 127 -5.57 0.96 18.41
N GLY A 128 -5.83 -0.29 18.76
CA GLY A 128 -7.19 -0.82 18.81
C GLY A 128 -7.91 -0.79 17.46
N LEU A 129 -7.14 -0.86 16.36
CA LEU A 129 -7.63 -0.86 14.98
C LEU A 129 -7.79 -2.26 14.41
N GLY A 130 -7.25 -3.28 15.09
CA GLY A 130 -6.97 -4.60 14.58
C GLY A 130 -7.89 -5.74 15.03
N GLU A 131 -9.06 -5.51 15.62
CA GLU A 131 -9.95 -6.56 16.18
C GLU A 131 -10.26 -7.72 15.21
N ALA A 132 -10.17 -7.47 13.90
CA ALA A 132 -10.37 -8.46 12.86
C ALA A 132 -9.23 -8.44 11.83
N ALA A 133 -8.10 -7.81 12.16
CA ALA A 133 -6.99 -7.70 11.23
C ALA A 133 -6.49 -9.10 10.88
N HIS A 134 -6.49 -9.38 9.60
CA HIS A 134 -5.95 -10.60 9.05
C HIS A 134 -5.04 -10.23 7.90
N SER A 135 -3.87 -10.79 7.90
CA SER A 135 -2.89 -10.61 6.85
C SER A 135 -2.57 -11.96 6.22
N SER A 136 -2.39 -11.96 4.92
CA SER A 136 -1.88 -13.08 4.16
C SER A 136 -0.49 -12.78 3.61
N ARG A 137 0.24 -13.82 3.24
CA ARG A 137 1.55 -13.67 2.63
C ARG A 137 1.48 -12.84 1.34
N ILE A 138 2.37 -11.85 1.23
CA ILE A 138 2.56 -11.10 -0.02
C ILE A 138 3.16 -12.01 -1.10
N ARG A 139 2.68 -11.88 -2.32
CA ARG A 139 3.17 -12.57 -3.50
C ARG A 139 3.89 -11.60 -4.41
N PHE A 140 4.93 -12.09 -5.05
CA PHE A 140 5.67 -11.30 -6.04
C PHE A 140 5.25 -11.70 -7.46
N LEU A 141 4.98 -10.70 -8.28
CA LEU A 141 4.79 -10.87 -9.72
C LEU A 141 6.15 -10.97 -10.43
N PRO A 142 6.17 -11.44 -11.70
CA PRO A 142 7.36 -11.22 -12.52
C PRO A 142 7.70 -9.72 -12.57
N SER A 143 8.98 -9.42 -12.37
CA SER A 143 9.51 -8.05 -12.25
C SER A 143 9.07 -7.13 -13.40
N GLY A 144 8.53 -5.98 -13.07
CA GLY A 144 8.13 -4.93 -14.00
C GLY A 144 6.71 -5.04 -14.56
N VAL A 145 5.98 -6.13 -14.30
CA VAL A 145 4.63 -6.33 -14.86
C VAL A 145 3.64 -5.28 -14.41
N MET A 146 3.69 -4.87 -13.13
CA MET A 146 2.78 -3.84 -12.59
C MET A 146 3.28 -2.43 -12.89
N PHE A 147 4.58 -2.23 -12.93
CA PHE A 147 5.20 -0.94 -13.25
C PHE A 147 4.81 -0.40 -14.63
N VAL A 148 4.56 -1.27 -15.60
CA VAL A 148 4.03 -0.86 -16.91
C VAL A 148 2.78 0.00 -16.78
N GLY A 149 1.93 -0.27 -15.77
CA GLY A 149 0.72 0.47 -15.47
C GLY A 149 0.87 1.50 -14.35
N GLY A 150 2.08 1.75 -13.87
CA GLY A 150 2.33 2.71 -12.78
C GLY A 150 1.97 2.18 -11.38
N TRP A 151 1.76 0.87 -11.21
CA TRP A 151 1.42 0.27 -9.92
C TRP A 151 2.59 -0.46 -9.31
N THR A 152 2.72 -0.36 -7.98
CA THR A 152 3.74 -1.05 -7.19
C THR A 152 3.21 -2.28 -6.48
N GLY A 153 1.92 -2.28 -6.16
CA GLY A 153 1.23 -3.37 -5.48
C GLY A 153 -0.25 -3.39 -5.79
N VAL A 154 -0.92 -4.45 -5.41
CA VAL A 154 -2.39 -4.59 -5.47
C VAL A 154 -2.88 -5.65 -4.49
N THR A 155 -3.93 -5.34 -3.76
CA THR A 155 -4.67 -6.35 -2.98
C THR A 155 -5.90 -6.80 -3.75
N ILE A 156 -6.05 -8.11 -3.90
CA ILE A 156 -7.19 -8.72 -4.59
C ILE A 156 -8.35 -8.86 -3.61
N PRO A 157 -9.47 -8.13 -3.80
CA PRO A 157 -10.55 -8.05 -2.82
C PRO A 157 -11.22 -9.38 -2.46
N TRP A 158 -11.26 -10.32 -3.40
CA TRP A 158 -11.98 -11.59 -3.24
C TRP A 158 -11.24 -12.61 -2.40
N THR A 159 -9.91 -12.58 -2.48
CA THR A 159 -9.02 -13.55 -1.80
C THR A 159 -8.16 -12.88 -0.75
N THR A 160 -8.18 -11.55 -0.68
CA THR A 160 -7.30 -10.72 0.16
C THR A 160 -5.81 -10.98 -0.07
N GLU A 161 -5.44 -11.57 -1.23
CA GLU A 161 -4.04 -11.73 -1.61
C GLU A 161 -3.44 -10.39 -1.96
N GLY A 162 -2.33 -10.05 -1.33
CA GLY A 162 -1.50 -8.91 -1.71
C GLY A 162 -0.41 -9.33 -2.71
N TRP A 163 -0.23 -8.53 -3.75
CA TRP A 163 0.79 -8.72 -4.77
C TRP A 163 1.63 -7.47 -4.86
N VAL A 164 2.94 -7.62 -4.97
CA VAL A 164 3.89 -6.51 -5.11
C VAL A 164 4.84 -6.81 -6.27
N ASP A 165 5.21 -5.77 -7.00
CA ASP A 165 6.19 -5.89 -8.08
C ASP A 165 7.62 -5.81 -7.50
N PRO A 166 8.45 -6.84 -7.66
CA PRO A 166 9.82 -6.84 -7.16
C PRO A 166 10.76 -5.86 -7.88
N ALA A 167 10.30 -5.18 -8.94
CA ALA A 167 11.05 -4.11 -9.60
C ALA A 167 11.08 -2.81 -8.76
N VAL A 168 10.22 -2.69 -7.75
CA VAL A 168 10.25 -1.59 -6.76
C VAL A 168 11.65 -1.46 -6.16
N ASP A 169 12.08 -0.22 -5.94
CA ASP A 169 13.36 -0.01 -5.26
C ASP A 169 13.37 -0.71 -3.89
N PRO A 170 14.44 -1.44 -3.54
CA PRO A 170 14.51 -2.19 -2.30
C PRO A 170 14.22 -1.37 -1.05
N ARG A 171 14.53 -0.07 -1.06
CA ARG A 171 14.27 0.85 0.06
C ARG A 171 12.79 1.22 0.22
N ILE A 172 12.01 1.12 -0.86
CA ILE A 172 10.56 1.40 -0.88
C ILE A 172 9.75 0.11 -0.70
N LEU A 173 10.31 -1.03 -1.09
CA LEU A 173 9.62 -2.33 -1.05
C LEU A 173 8.94 -2.65 0.31
N PRO A 174 9.55 -2.38 1.48
CA PRO A 174 8.87 -2.60 2.76
C PRO A 174 7.58 -1.77 2.91
N VAL A 175 7.58 -0.53 2.41
CA VAL A 175 6.40 0.36 2.46
C VAL A 175 5.30 -0.18 1.55
N CYS A 176 5.62 -0.61 0.33
CA CYS A 176 4.64 -1.24 -0.56
C CYS A 176 4.00 -2.48 0.07
N ILE A 177 4.82 -3.33 0.72
CA ILE A 177 4.30 -4.52 1.43
C ILE A 177 3.38 -4.10 2.58
N ALA A 178 3.78 -3.12 3.41
CA ALA A 178 2.99 -2.64 4.54
C ALA A 178 1.65 -2.03 4.08
N HIS A 179 1.65 -1.30 2.98
CA HIS A 179 0.48 -0.74 2.34
C HIS A 179 -0.52 -1.84 1.92
N GLU A 180 -0.06 -2.86 1.21
CA GLU A 180 -0.91 -3.99 0.83
C GLU A 180 -1.43 -4.77 2.05
N LYS A 181 -0.63 -4.89 3.10
CA LYS A 181 -1.07 -5.50 4.36
C LYS A 181 -2.12 -4.67 5.10
N ALA A 182 -2.07 -3.35 5.01
CA ALA A 182 -3.13 -2.48 5.52
C ALA A 182 -4.44 -2.72 4.75
N HIS A 183 -4.38 -2.88 3.43
CA HIS A 183 -5.55 -3.29 2.66
C HIS A 183 -6.07 -4.67 3.08
N GLN A 184 -5.20 -5.66 3.26
CA GLN A 184 -5.59 -6.98 3.75
C GLN A 184 -6.28 -6.91 5.13
N ALA A 185 -5.87 -5.98 5.98
CA ALA A 185 -6.51 -5.70 7.26
C ALA A 185 -7.85 -4.94 7.15
N GLY A 186 -8.30 -4.63 5.92
CA GLY A 186 -9.60 -4.03 5.63
C GLY A 186 -9.61 -2.50 5.59
N PHE A 187 -8.47 -1.85 5.45
CA PHE A 187 -8.37 -0.41 5.22
C PHE A 187 -8.34 -0.14 3.71
N ALA A 188 -9.50 0.16 3.13
CA ALA A 188 -9.64 0.31 1.68
C ALA A 188 -9.21 1.67 1.15
N ARG A 189 -9.14 2.71 2.00
CA ARG A 189 -8.70 4.05 1.59
C ARG A 189 -7.19 4.06 1.45
N GLU A 190 -6.69 4.59 0.34
CA GLU A 190 -5.26 4.69 0.06
C GLU A 190 -4.52 5.52 1.11
N SER A 191 -5.11 6.65 1.50
CA SER A 191 -4.56 7.53 2.53
C SER A 191 -4.48 6.88 3.91
N ASP A 192 -5.41 5.99 4.26
CA ASP A 192 -5.34 5.21 5.51
C ASP A 192 -4.27 4.11 5.40
N ALA A 193 -4.16 3.44 4.25
CA ALA A 193 -3.15 2.42 4.02
C ALA A 193 -1.73 3.01 4.07
N ASN A 194 -1.51 4.17 3.43
CA ASN A 194 -0.25 4.90 3.48
C ASN A 194 0.11 5.34 4.91
N LEU A 195 -0.87 5.88 5.66
CA LEU A 195 -0.66 6.27 7.07
C LEU A 195 -0.26 5.07 7.93
N ILE A 196 -0.98 3.96 7.82
CA ILE A 196 -0.68 2.71 8.55
C ILE A 196 0.71 2.19 8.18
N ALA A 197 1.03 2.14 6.88
CA ALA A 197 2.33 1.67 6.41
C ALA A 197 3.47 2.49 7.02
N PHE A 198 3.38 3.82 6.96
CA PHE A 198 4.38 4.70 7.56
C PHE A 198 4.53 4.46 9.06
N LEU A 199 3.44 4.52 9.82
CA LEU A 199 3.47 4.46 11.28
C LEU A 199 3.92 3.08 11.79
N ALA A 200 3.43 2.00 11.17
CA ALA A 200 3.81 0.65 11.54
C ALA A 200 5.32 0.41 11.35
N LEU A 201 5.86 0.84 10.21
CA LEU A 201 7.29 0.70 9.94
C LEU A 201 8.15 1.66 10.79
N LEU A 202 7.68 2.88 11.05
CA LEU A 202 8.35 3.82 11.95
C LEU A 202 8.49 3.27 13.38
N ARG A 203 7.48 2.55 13.87
CA ARG A 203 7.48 1.94 15.20
C ARG A 203 8.22 0.60 15.26
N SER A 204 8.59 0.03 14.11
CA SER A 204 9.31 -1.24 14.06
C SER A 204 10.64 -1.18 14.83
N PRO A 205 11.05 -2.24 15.52
CA PRO A 205 12.41 -2.36 16.08
C PRO A 205 13.48 -2.43 14.99
N ASP A 206 13.11 -2.82 13.76
CA ASP A 206 14.03 -3.05 12.67
C ASP A 206 14.45 -1.72 12.02
N ARG A 207 15.75 -1.48 11.93
CA ARG A 207 16.30 -0.21 11.40
C ARG A 207 16.03 -0.01 9.94
N ASP A 208 16.10 -1.08 9.15
CA ASP A 208 15.80 -1.06 7.71
C ASP A 208 14.33 -0.72 7.44
N LEU A 209 13.39 -1.20 8.24
CA LEU A 209 11.99 -0.86 8.12
C LEU A 209 11.72 0.61 8.48
N ARG A 210 12.36 1.11 9.56
CA ARG A 210 12.26 2.54 9.91
C ARG A 210 12.83 3.45 8.82
N TYR A 211 14.00 3.06 8.26
CA TYR A 211 14.57 3.82 7.15
C TYR A 211 13.65 3.84 5.94
N ALA A 212 13.09 2.68 5.55
CA ALA A 212 12.15 2.59 4.44
C ALA A 212 10.96 3.56 4.60
N ALA A 213 10.34 3.59 5.80
CA ALA A 213 9.25 4.51 6.10
C ALA A 213 9.65 5.98 5.91
N LEU A 214 10.81 6.36 6.44
CA LEU A 214 11.31 7.74 6.35
C LEU A 214 11.74 8.12 4.94
N PHE A 215 12.36 7.18 4.22
CA PHE A 215 12.82 7.38 2.85
C PHE A 215 11.66 7.62 1.88
N ASP A 216 10.57 6.90 2.06
CA ASP A 216 9.35 7.06 1.26
C ASP A 216 8.61 8.35 1.62
N LEU A 217 8.35 8.60 2.90
CA LEU A 217 7.52 9.73 3.32
C LEU A 217 8.21 11.09 3.19
N ALA A 218 9.49 11.22 3.55
CA ALA A 218 10.12 12.54 3.69
C ALA A 218 10.04 13.40 2.41
N PRO A 219 10.37 12.90 1.21
CA PRO A 219 10.22 13.67 -0.03
C PRO A 219 8.76 13.95 -0.37
N VAL A 220 7.85 12.99 -0.15
CA VAL A 220 6.42 13.13 -0.41
C VAL A 220 5.83 14.21 0.49
N PHE A 221 6.15 14.19 1.79
CA PHE A 221 5.70 15.21 2.73
C PHE A 221 6.11 16.61 2.27
N GLY A 222 7.38 16.79 1.91
CA GLY A 222 7.89 18.09 1.44
C GLY A 222 7.18 18.60 0.18
N ALA A 223 6.90 17.69 -0.76
CA ALA A 223 6.24 18.01 -2.02
C ALA A 223 4.75 18.37 -1.82
N GLU A 224 4.01 17.56 -1.06
CA GLU A 224 2.58 17.78 -0.82
C GLU A 224 2.30 19.09 -0.09
N VAL A 225 2.98 19.35 1.03
CA VAL A 225 2.70 20.53 1.86
C VAL A 225 3.60 21.73 1.52
N LYS A 226 4.44 21.60 0.50
CA LYS A 226 5.34 22.65 -0.01
C LYS A 226 6.24 23.24 1.08
N VAL A 227 6.83 22.36 1.88
CA VAL A 227 7.85 22.72 2.88
C VAL A 227 9.21 22.12 2.51
N PRO A 228 10.31 22.76 2.86
CA PRO A 228 11.63 22.19 2.60
C PRO A 228 11.87 20.95 3.49
N VAL A 229 12.24 19.85 2.85
CA VAL A 229 12.82 18.68 3.51
C VAL A 229 14.23 18.52 2.99
N VAL A 230 15.21 18.75 3.87
CA VAL A 230 16.62 18.74 3.46
C VAL A 230 17.18 17.33 3.52
N LEU A 231 17.43 16.74 2.35
CA LEU A 231 18.05 15.44 2.21
C LEU A 231 19.56 15.55 2.08
N ALA A 232 20.30 14.69 2.76
CA ALA A 232 21.74 14.55 2.57
C ALA A 232 22.04 14.09 1.12
N PRO A 233 23.21 14.46 0.54
CA PRO A 233 23.53 14.11 -0.85
C PRO A 233 23.39 12.61 -1.15
N ALA A 234 23.75 11.74 -0.23
CA ALA A 234 23.62 10.30 -0.39
C ALA A 234 22.15 9.83 -0.42
N VAL A 235 21.31 10.36 0.46
CA VAL A 235 19.85 10.07 0.46
C VAL A 235 19.20 10.62 -0.81
N GLN A 236 19.62 11.81 -1.26
CA GLN A 236 19.12 12.40 -2.51
C GLN A 236 19.52 11.55 -3.73
N GLU A 237 20.75 11.04 -3.75
CA GLU A 237 21.21 10.15 -4.83
C GLU A 237 20.41 8.85 -4.86
N ASP A 238 20.18 8.25 -3.68
CA ASP A 238 19.32 7.07 -3.54
C ASP A 238 17.91 7.31 -4.05
N LEU A 239 17.33 8.48 -3.73
CA LEU A 239 16.02 8.88 -4.23
C LEU A 239 16.00 9.05 -5.76
N ASN A 240 17.03 9.68 -6.32
CA ASN A 240 17.16 9.86 -7.76
C ASN A 240 17.22 8.50 -8.48
N GLN A 241 17.94 7.53 -7.92
CA GLN A 241 18.01 6.17 -8.44
C GLN A 241 16.68 5.44 -8.38
N ALA A 242 15.94 5.56 -7.26
CA ALA A 242 14.62 4.98 -7.11
C ALA A 242 13.63 5.54 -8.15
N VAL A 243 13.61 6.87 -8.31
CA VAL A 243 12.76 7.57 -9.30
C VAL A 243 13.16 7.19 -10.74
N ALA A 244 14.46 7.11 -11.04
CA ALA A 244 14.92 6.71 -12.36
C ALA A 244 14.48 5.29 -12.72
N ARG A 245 14.62 4.34 -11.78
CA ARG A 245 14.18 2.94 -11.94
C ARG A 245 12.69 2.85 -12.22
N GLU A 246 11.89 3.61 -11.47
CA GLU A 246 10.45 3.67 -11.65
C GLU A 246 10.08 4.22 -13.04
N LYS A 247 10.70 5.31 -13.44
CA LYS A 247 10.46 5.96 -14.75
C LYS A 247 10.85 5.08 -15.94
N GLU A 248 11.94 4.32 -15.85
CA GLU A 248 12.37 3.39 -16.90
C GLU A 248 11.40 2.24 -17.11
N ALA A 249 10.69 1.81 -16.07
CA ALA A 249 9.79 0.69 -16.14
C ALA A 249 8.36 1.06 -16.58
N ARG A 250 7.96 2.33 -16.48
CA ARG A 250 6.63 2.82 -16.86
C ARG A 250 6.43 2.95 -18.36
N VAL A 251 5.22 2.65 -18.81
CA VAL A 251 4.77 2.92 -20.19
C VAL A 251 3.65 3.96 -20.13
N GLU A 252 3.94 5.19 -20.52
CA GLU A 252 3.09 6.38 -20.36
C GLU A 252 1.63 6.16 -20.77
N VAL A 253 1.39 5.61 -21.98
CA VAL A 253 0.01 5.36 -22.47
C VAL A 253 -0.74 4.35 -21.59
N VAL A 254 -0.05 3.36 -21.05
CA VAL A 254 -0.65 2.34 -20.16
C VAL A 254 -0.93 2.98 -18.80
N GLU A 255 0.00 3.75 -18.27
CA GLU A 255 -0.14 4.46 -16.99
C GLU A 255 -1.32 5.45 -17.02
N GLU A 256 -1.44 6.28 -18.05
CA GLU A 256 -2.57 7.19 -18.21
C GLU A 256 -3.92 6.46 -18.23
N THR A 257 -3.99 5.34 -18.96
CA THR A 257 -5.22 4.54 -19.06
C THR A 257 -5.57 3.89 -17.73
N THR A 258 -4.61 3.28 -17.04
CA THR A 258 -4.82 2.62 -15.76
C THR A 258 -5.19 3.62 -14.68
N THR A 259 -4.54 4.79 -14.65
CA THR A 259 -4.83 5.89 -13.74
C THR A 259 -6.25 6.41 -13.91
N ALA A 260 -6.70 6.63 -15.15
CA ALA A 260 -8.06 7.11 -15.43
C ALA A 260 -9.13 6.09 -15.02
N VAL A 261 -8.89 4.80 -15.27
CA VAL A 261 -9.78 3.72 -14.84
C VAL A 261 -9.85 3.64 -13.32
N TYR A 262 -8.72 3.72 -12.65
CA TYR A 262 -8.63 3.62 -11.20
C TYR A 262 -9.26 4.84 -10.49
N ASP A 263 -9.03 6.06 -11.00
CA ASP A 263 -9.69 7.27 -10.51
C ASP A 263 -11.21 7.17 -10.59
N SER A 264 -11.72 6.69 -11.74
CA SER A 264 -13.15 6.44 -11.92
C SER A 264 -13.69 5.40 -10.95
N TYR A 265 -12.92 4.36 -10.67
CA TYR A 265 -13.25 3.32 -9.70
C TYR A 265 -13.32 3.87 -8.28
N LEU A 266 -12.33 4.65 -7.83
CA LEU A 266 -12.31 5.27 -6.50
C LEU A 266 -13.51 6.19 -6.29
N LYS A 267 -13.81 7.07 -7.26
CA LYS A 267 -14.96 7.97 -7.23
C LYS A 267 -16.29 7.21 -7.17
N ALA A 268 -16.41 6.11 -7.91
CA ALA A 268 -17.60 5.26 -7.86
C ALA A 268 -17.82 4.58 -6.50
N ASN A 269 -16.76 4.43 -5.69
CA ASN A 269 -16.80 3.88 -4.33
C ASN A 269 -16.79 4.95 -3.24
N ALA A 270 -17.26 6.16 -3.54
CA ALA A 270 -17.39 7.29 -2.62
C ALA A 270 -16.05 7.82 -2.05
N VAL A 271 -14.95 7.61 -2.77
CA VAL A 271 -13.68 8.30 -2.53
C VAL A 271 -13.68 9.56 -3.37
N GLU A 272 -14.26 10.66 -2.85
CA GLU A 272 -14.46 11.92 -3.57
C GLU A 272 -13.19 12.50 -4.22
N PRO A 273 -12.01 12.49 -3.55
CA PRO A 273 -10.78 12.94 -4.19
C PRO A 273 -10.33 12.03 -5.35
N GLY A 274 -10.89 10.81 -5.46
CA GLY A 274 -10.39 9.85 -6.43
C GLY A 274 -8.91 9.52 -6.16
N ILE A 275 -8.08 9.59 -7.20
CA ILE A 275 -6.63 9.36 -7.08
C ILE A 275 -5.94 10.40 -6.17
N GLY A 276 -6.52 11.57 -5.97
CA GLY A 276 -6.02 12.57 -5.03
C GLY A 276 -6.09 12.15 -3.55
N ASP A 277 -6.70 10.99 -3.22
CA ASP A 277 -6.61 10.41 -1.86
C ASP A 277 -5.19 9.97 -1.51
N TYR A 278 -4.37 9.67 -2.50
CA TYR A 278 -2.94 9.41 -2.30
C TYR A 278 -2.19 10.65 -1.82
N ASP A 279 -2.56 11.84 -2.28
CA ASP A 279 -1.91 13.12 -1.98
C ASP A 279 -2.26 13.67 -0.58
N ALA A 280 -2.96 12.90 0.25
CA ALA A 280 -3.40 13.36 1.57
C ALA A 280 -2.54 12.82 2.72
N VAL A 281 -1.47 12.06 2.45
CA VAL A 281 -0.70 11.37 3.49
C VAL A 281 0.04 12.33 4.40
N ALA A 282 0.63 13.40 3.87
CA ALA A 282 1.38 14.38 4.66
C ALA A 282 0.52 15.05 5.74
N LEU A 283 -0.69 15.49 5.38
CA LEU A 283 -1.62 16.11 6.34
C LEU A 283 -2.13 15.11 7.38
N ARG A 284 -2.31 13.84 7.00
CA ARG A 284 -2.72 12.78 7.93
C ARG A 284 -1.62 12.44 8.91
N VAL A 285 -0.39 12.32 8.44
CA VAL A 285 0.78 12.13 9.31
C VAL A 285 0.94 13.31 10.26
N GLN A 286 0.78 14.55 9.77
CA GLN A 286 0.83 15.74 10.63
C GLN A 286 -0.23 15.73 11.72
N ALA A 287 -1.49 15.38 11.37
CA ALA A 287 -2.56 15.28 12.34
C ALA A 287 -2.29 14.16 13.37
N TRP A 288 -1.76 13.04 12.91
CA TRP A 288 -1.36 11.93 13.79
C TRP A 288 -0.26 12.35 14.77
N LEU A 289 0.84 12.91 14.28
CA LEU A 289 1.98 13.33 15.12
C LEU A 289 1.59 14.40 16.16
N ARG A 290 0.62 15.27 15.84
CA ARG A 290 0.05 16.21 16.79
C ARG A 290 -0.68 15.52 17.93
N ALA A 291 -1.40 14.43 17.65
CA ALA A 291 -2.19 13.68 18.61
C ALA A 291 -1.36 12.64 19.39
N HIS A 292 -0.22 12.21 18.85
CA HIS A 292 0.64 11.15 19.40
C HIS A 292 2.07 11.69 19.62
N PRO A 293 2.31 12.40 20.74
CA PRO A 293 3.62 12.95 21.05
C PRO A 293 4.73 11.90 21.19
N GLU A 294 4.37 10.64 21.46
CA GLU A 294 5.30 9.51 21.49
C GLU A 294 5.90 9.19 20.11
N ASP A 295 5.14 9.33 19.03
CA ASP A 295 5.66 9.14 17.67
C ASP A 295 6.52 10.33 17.24
N TRP A 296 6.16 11.55 17.65
CA TRP A 296 7.03 12.70 17.50
C TRP A 296 8.37 12.49 18.21
N ALA A 297 8.34 12.08 19.48
CA ALA A 297 9.56 11.80 20.27
C ALA A 297 10.40 10.68 19.65
N ARG A 298 9.75 9.66 19.01
CA ARG A 298 10.44 8.61 18.26
C ARG A 298 11.20 9.17 17.06
N LEU A 299 10.58 10.07 16.28
CA LEU A 299 11.25 10.76 15.18
C LEU A 299 12.44 11.56 15.67
N GLU A 300 12.29 12.28 16.78
CA GLU A 300 13.41 13.03 17.41
C GLU A 300 14.54 12.10 17.87
N ALA A 301 14.21 10.94 18.46
CA ALA A 301 15.20 9.96 18.87
C ALA A 301 15.98 9.42 17.65
N ILE A 302 15.29 9.08 16.56
CA ILE A 302 15.94 8.65 15.31
C ILE A 302 16.84 9.77 14.77
N ALA A 303 16.37 11.03 14.75
CA ALA A 303 17.14 12.17 14.28
C ALA A 303 18.43 12.41 15.12
N ARG A 304 18.40 12.08 16.43
CA ARG A 304 19.58 12.11 17.31
C ARG A 304 20.48 10.87 17.15
N GLY A 305 19.97 9.78 16.53
CA GLY A 305 20.68 8.50 16.34
C GLY A 305 20.59 7.56 17.55
N GLU A 306 19.50 7.66 18.27
CA GLU A 306 19.13 6.83 19.41
C GLU A 306 18.32 5.60 18.99
#